data_0f63450529d505323e876b4b40a2a0f8
#
_entry.id   0f63450529d505323e876b4b40a2a0f8
#
_cell.length_a   1.000
_cell.length_b   1.000
_cell.length_c   1.000
_cell.angle_alpha   90.00
_cell.angle_beta   90.00
_cell.angle_gamma   90.00
#
_symmetry.space_group_name_H-M   'P 1'
#
loop_
_entity.id
_entity.type
_entity.pdbx_description
1 polymer ?
#
loop_
_entity_poly.entity_id
_entity_poly.type
_entity_poly.pdbx_seq_one_letter_code
_entity_poly.pdbx_strand_id
1 'polypeptide(L)'
;MLSVIDTTAGEKLADLKIEGETLEAMALEKSTSKMYVNNRARNQVSVVDREKRELVASWPVTQCKPNVAMALDEANHLLFVACRSGVISVLDTQTGNEVTSFPITKGVDDITYDPASKRVYAACDGAIDIYEQSGRDSYKLLGKVSTGPMGRTARLVPELKRYFVAVPQHGATSARVLVFEVL
;
A
#
# COMPACT_ATOMS: atom_id res chain seq x y z
N MET A 1 -0.22 4.79 -17.61
CA MET A 1 -1.26 4.06 -18.37
C MET A 1 -1.60 2.79 -17.63
N LEU A 2 -2.88 2.45 -17.49
CA LEU A 2 -3.38 1.18 -16.98
C LEU A 2 -3.92 0.37 -18.16
N SER A 3 -3.50 -0.88 -18.31
CA SER A 3 -4.05 -1.79 -19.31
C SER A 3 -5.04 -2.75 -18.64
N VAL A 4 -6.17 -2.97 -19.28
CA VAL A 4 -7.18 -3.94 -18.87
C VAL A 4 -7.01 -5.17 -19.77
N ILE A 5 -6.81 -6.33 -19.15
CA ILE A 5 -6.55 -7.59 -19.83
C ILE A 5 -7.60 -8.62 -19.42
N ASP A 6 -8.20 -9.30 -20.40
CA ASP A 6 -8.95 -10.51 -20.16
C ASP A 6 -7.98 -11.67 -19.93
N THR A 7 -7.94 -12.18 -18.71
CA THR A 7 -7.02 -13.27 -18.35
C THR A 7 -7.45 -14.62 -18.86
N THR A 8 -8.71 -14.78 -19.28
CA THR A 8 -9.24 -16.02 -19.87
C THR A 8 -8.87 -16.11 -21.36
N ALA A 9 -9.08 -15.02 -22.09
CA ALA A 9 -8.74 -14.94 -23.51
C ALA A 9 -7.27 -14.58 -23.76
N GLY A 10 -6.59 -14.00 -22.77
CA GLY A 10 -5.24 -13.46 -22.91
C GLY A 10 -5.18 -12.16 -23.74
N GLU A 11 -6.28 -11.47 -23.88
CA GLU A 11 -6.42 -10.33 -24.77
C GLU A 11 -6.45 -9.01 -23.98
N LYS A 12 -5.85 -7.98 -24.57
CA LYS A 12 -5.96 -6.61 -24.04
C LYS A 12 -7.30 -6.00 -24.47
N LEU A 13 -8.15 -5.65 -23.50
CA LEU A 13 -9.46 -5.07 -23.71
C LEU A 13 -9.44 -3.55 -23.85
N ALA A 14 -8.58 -2.86 -23.08
CA ALA A 14 -8.51 -1.41 -23.08
C ALA A 14 -7.20 -0.89 -22.49
N ASP A 15 -6.89 0.37 -22.81
CA ASP A 15 -5.89 1.17 -22.14
C ASP A 15 -6.56 2.41 -21.53
N LEU A 16 -6.39 2.60 -20.22
CA LEU A 16 -6.83 3.79 -19.52
C LEU A 16 -5.64 4.73 -19.32
N LYS A 17 -5.71 5.90 -19.94
CA LYS A 17 -4.69 6.93 -19.77
C LYS A 17 -4.87 7.63 -18.42
N ILE A 18 -3.92 7.45 -17.53
CA ILE A 18 -3.76 8.25 -16.31
C ILE A 18 -2.56 9.14 -16.53
N GLU A 19 -2.73 10.46 -16.37
CA GLU A 19 -1.65 11.40 -16.51
C GLU A 19 -0.62 11.21 -15.38
N GLY A 20 0.63 11.09 -15.73
CA GLY A 20 1.77 10.79 -14.86
C GLY A 20 2.55 9.60 -15.40
N GLU A 21 3.86 9.62 -15.24
CA GLU A 21 4.73 8.60 -15.84
C GLU A 21 4.90 7.37 -14.94
N THR A 22 4.71 7.53 -13.63
CA THR A 22 4.97 6.46 -12.65
C THR A 22 3.72 6.17 -11.83
N LEU A 23 3.07 5.05 -12.15
CA LEU A 23 2.01 4.46 -11.34
C LEU A 23 2.64 3.36 -10.49
N GLU A 24 2.25 3.30 -9.22
CA GLU A 24 2.76 2.35 -8.23
C GLU A 24 1.62 1.43 -7.74
N ALA A 25 1.61 1.07 -6.47
CA ALA A 25 0.62 0.17 -5.89
C ALA A 25 -0.83 0.57 -6.16
N MET A 26 -1.71 -0.42 -6.21
CA MET A 26 -3.15 -0.25 -6.37
C MET A 26 -3.92 -1.05 -5.32
N ALA A 27 -5.10 -0.57 -4.96
CA ALA A 27 -6.06 -1.26 -4.11
C ALA A 27 -7.45 -1.24 -4.75
N LEU A 28 -8.19 -2.34 -4.61
CA LEU A 28 -9.51 -2.51 -5.19
C LEU A 28 -10.55 -2.63 -4.09
N GLU A 29 -11.63 -1.85 -4.17
CA GLU A 29 -12.84 -2.11 -3.37
C GLU A 29 -13.54 -3.36 -3.90
N LYS A 30 -13.99 -4.21 -2.98
CA LYS A 30 -14.77 -5.41 -3.33
C LYS A 30 -16.25 -5.10 -3.43
N SER A 31 -16.73 -4.14 -2.65
CA SER A 31 -18.14 -3.74 -2.58
C SER A 31 -18.56 -2.78 -3.71
N THR A 32 -17.61 -2.15 -4.39
CA THR A 32 -17.87 -1.20 -5.48
C THR A 32 -16.95 -1.45 -6.67
N SER A 33 -17.15 -0.69 -7.76
CA SER A 33 -16.25 -0.71 -8.92
C SER A 33 -14.98 0.13 -8.74
N LYS A 34 -14.77 0.76 -7.59
CA LYS A 34 -13.62 1.65 -7.38
C LYS A 34 -12.30 0.89 -7.27
N MET A 35 -11.28 1.49 -7.84
CA MET A 35 -9.88 1.13 -7.70
C MET A 35 -9.06 2.39 -7.43
N TYR A 36 -8.15 2.29 -6.49
CA TYR A 36 -7.21 3.35 -6.12
C TYR A 36 -5.84 3.02 -6.68
N VAL A 37 -5.17 3.99 -7.27
CA VAL A 37 -3.83 3.82 -7.86
C VAL A 37 -2.92 4.93 -7.39
N ASN A 38 -1.79 4.60 -6.80
CA ASN A 38 -0.76 5.59 -6.48
C ASN A 38 -0.17 6.16 -7.76
N ASN A 39 -0.40 7.45 -7.99
CA ASN A 39 0.25 8.22 -9.04
C ASN A 39 1.43 8.98 -8.43
N ARG A 40 2.56 8.32 -8.40
CA ARG A 40 3.78 8.81 -7.76
C ARG A 40 4.30 10.09 -8.41
N ALA A 41 4.25 10.18 -9.73
CA ALA A 41 4.75 11.35 -10.47
C ALA A 41 4.00 12.64 -10.09
N ARG A 42 2.73 12.53 -9.70
CA ARG A 42 1.89 13.66 -9.31
C ARG A 42 1.64 13.76 -7.81
N ASN A 43 2.18 12.83 -7.03
CA ASN A 43 1.96 12.69 -5.59
C ASN A 43 0.47 12.72 -5.22
N GLN A 44 -0.32 11.89 -5.90
CA GLN A 44 -1.76 11.79 -5.72
C GLN A 44 -2.24 10.34 -5.81
N VAL A 45 -3.46 10.09 -5.37
CA VAL A 45 -4.19 8.85 -5.62
C VAL A 45 -5.15 9.09 -6.78
N SER A 46 -5.02 8.31 -7.85
CA SER A 46 -5.96 8.29 -8.95
C SER A 46 -7.08 7.28 -8.64
N VAL A 47 -8.33 7.73 -8.67
CA VAL A 47 -9.51 6.87 -8.44
C VAL A 47 -10.11 6.48 -9.77
N VAL A 48 -10.21 5.19 -10.01
CA VAL A 48 -10.69 4.61 -11.26
C VAL A 48 -11.98 3.82 -11.00
N ASP A 49 -12.97 4.03 -11.83
CA ASP A 49 -14.12 3.13 -11.94
C ASP A 49 -13.75 1.99 -12.91
N ARG A 50 -13.67 0.77 -12.38
CA ARG A 50 -13.25 -0.42 -13.14
C ARG A 50 -14.26 -0.86 -14.19
N GLU A 51 -15.55 -0.67 -13.93
CA GLU A 51 -16.62 -1.05 -14.85
C GLU A 51 -16.72 -0.08 -16.02
N LYS A 52 -16.68 1.22 -15.72
CA LYS A 52 -16.67 2.28 -16.74
C LYS A 52 -15.33 2.44 -17.44
N ARG A 53 -14.25 1.94 -16.80
CA ARG A 53 -12.87 2.12 -17.25
C ARG A 53 -12.49 3.60 -17.37
N GLU A 54 -12.84 4.38 -16.35
CA GLU A 54 -12.65 5.83 -16.35
C GLU A 54 -11.95 6.30 -15.07
N LEU A 55 -11.13 7.36 -15.19
CA LEU A 55 -10.61 8.13 -14.07
C LEU A 55 -11.76 9.01 -13.56
N VAL A 56 -12.21 8.76 -12.32
CA VAL A 56 -13.35 9.49 -11.73
C VAL A 56 -12.92 10.55 -10.72
N ALA A 57 -11.73 10.45 -10.15
CA ALA A 57 -11.17 11.45 -9.24
C ALA A 57 -9.65 11.35 -9.16
N SER A 58 -9.03 12.42 -8.65
CA SER A 58 -7.62 12.46 -8.29
C SER A 58 -7.48 13.19 -6.96
N TRP A 59 -6.96 12.50 -5.94
CA TRP A 59 -6.82 13.01 -4.59
C TRP A 59 -5.36 13.35 -4.29
N PRO A 60 -5.04 14.60 -3.92
CA PRO A 60 -3.69 14.96 -3.56
C PRO A 60 -3.26 14.26 -2.27
N VAL A 61 -2.00 13.83 -2.22
CA VAL A 61 -1.35 13.34 -0.99
C VAL A 61 -0.42 14.44 -0.52
N THR A 62 -0.81 15.17 0.53
CA THR A 62 -0.09 16.38 0.97
C THR A 62 0.84 16.13 2.14
N GLN A 63 0.52 15.13 2.98
CA GLN A 63 1.27 14.83 4.21
C GLN A 63 2.62 14.14 3.95
N CYS A 64 2.82 13.57 2.79
CA CYS A 64 4.05 12.83 2.49
C CYS A 64 4.34 12.68 0.98
N LYS A 65 5.59 12.31 0.63
CA LYS A 65 6.02 12.06 -0.76
C LYS A 65 7.34 11.27 -0.82
N PRO A 66 7.63 10.58 -1.95
CA PRO A 66 6.67 10.15 -2.95
C PRO A 66 5.81 8.98 -2.43
N ASN A 67 4.56 8.94 -2.83
CA ASN A 67 3.62 7.87 -2.50
C ASN A 67 3.91 6.63 -3.36
N VAL A 68 4.05 5.46 -2.72
CA VAL A 68 4.46 4.21 -3.40
C VAL A 68 3.60 3.00 -3.04
N ALA A 69 3.33 2.76 -1.77
CA ALA A 69 2.56 1.61 -1.32
C ALA A 69 1.18 2.02 -0.82
N MET A 70 0.21 1.09 -0.88
CA MET A 70 -1.12 1.34 -0.33
C MET A 70 -1.76 0.07 0.20
N ALA A 71 -2.66 0.25 1.18
CA ALA A 71 -3.54 -0.77 1.70
C ALA A 71 -4.92 -0.17 1.97
N LEU A 72 -5.96 -1.00 1.94
CA LEU A 72 -7.35 -0.56 2.08
C LEU A 72 -7.99 -1.22 3.29
N ASP A 73 -8.56 -0.40 4.17
CA ASP A 73 -9.56 -0.80 5.16
C ASP A 73 -10.95 -0.43 4.60
N GLU A 74 -11.48 -1.33 3.78
CA GLU A 74 -12.72 -1.08 3.07
C GLU A 74 -13.90 -0.90 4.04
N ALA A 75 -13.92 -1.65 5.13
CA ALA A 75 -15.01 -1.62 6.11
C ALA A 75 -15.14 -0.26 6.81
N ASN A 76 -14.05 0.45 7.02
CA ASN A 76 -14.02 1.78 7.64
C ASN A 76 -13.79 2.92 6.64
N HIS A 77 -13.79 2.62 5.34
CA HIS A 77 -13.56 3.60 4.26
C HIS A 77 -12.23 4.35 4.42
N LEU A 78 -11.14 3.64 4.72
CA LEU A 78 -9.82 4.21 4.90
C LEU A 78 -8.82 3.62 3.91
N LEU A 79 -8.09 4.50 3.24
CA LEU A 79 -6.99 4.15 2.36
C LEU A 79 -5.68 4.59 2.98
N PHE A 80 -4.81 3.65 3.30
CA PHE A 80 -3.45 3.90 3.76
C PHE A 80 -2.54 4.12 2.56
N VAL A 81 -1.90 5.26 2.50
CA VAL A 81 -0.96 5.64 1.44
C VAL A 81 0.41 5.87 2.06
N ALA A 82 1.35 4.97 1.78
CA ALA A 82 2.69 5.05 2.35
C ALA A 82 3.67 5.71 1.39
N CYS A 83 4.50 6.59 1.95
CA CYS A 83 5.50 7.36 1.23
C CYS A 83 6.92 6.99 1.65
N ARG A 84 7.84 6.97 0.70
CA ARG A 84 9.27 6.69 0.98
C ARG A 84 9.93 7.67 1.94
N SER A 85 9.35 8.85 2.12
CA SER A 85 9.80 9.81 3.15
C SER A 85 9.67 9.31 4.59
N GLY A 86 8.92 8.22 4.82
CA GLY A 86 8.72 7.63 6.14
C GLY A 86 7.44 8.09 6.83
N VAL A 87 6.36 8.21 6.08
CA VAL A 87 5.03 8.57 6.59
C VAL A 87 3.97 7.75 5.88
N ILE A 88 2.94 7.34 6.61
CA ILE A 88 1.67 6.89 6.05
C ILE A 88 0.66 8.03 6.21
N SER A 89 0.04 8.44 5.11
CA SER A 89 -1.16 9.29 5.09
C SER A 89 -2.39 8.40 5.00
N VAL A 90 -3.41 8.69 5.76
CA VAL A 90 -4.69 7.95 5.77
C VAL A 90 -5.75 8.83 5.12
N LEU A 91 -6.33 8.35 4.02
CA LEU A 91 -7.36 9.05 3.28
C LEU A 91 -8.74 8.40 3.51
N ASP A 92 -9.76 9.23 3.55
CA ASP A 92 -11.16 8.79 3.53
C ASP A 92 -11.58 8.45 2.08
N THR A 93 -12.02 7.22 1.82
CA THR A 93 -12.38 6.77 0.45
C THR A 93 -13.71 7.31 -0.05
N GLN A 94 -14.51 7.94 0.80
CA GLN A 94 -15.77 8.57 0.41
C GLN A 94 -15.54 10.01 -0.06
N THR A 95 -14.63 10.73 0.57
CA THR A 95 -14.38 12.15 0.33
C THR A 95 -13.05 12.45 -0.38
N GLY A 96 -12.06 11.56 -0.27
CA GLY A 96 -10.71 11.77 -0.75
C GLY A 96 -9.84 12.65 0.16
N ASN A 97 -10.37 13.08 1.30
CA ASN A 97 -9.64 13.93 2.25
C ASN A 97 -8.67 13.11 3.11
N GLU A 98 -7.54 13.70 3.44
CA GLU A 98 -6.62 13.15 4.43
C GLU A 98 -7.22 13.27 5.83
N VAL A 99 -7.34 12.13 6.54
CA VAL A 99 -7.90 12.02 7.89
C VAL A 99 -6.81 12.26 8.93
N THR A 100 -5.68 11.61 8.77
CA THR A 100 -4.52 11.68 9.66
C THR A 100 -3.26 11.18 8.96
N SER A 101 -2.12 11.31 9.62
CA SER A 101 -0.86 10.71 9.19
C SER A 101 -0.04 10.25 10.38
N PHE A 102 0.82 9.25 10.17
CA PHE A 102 1.73 8.77 11.21
C PHE A 102 3.09 8.34 10.63
N PRO A 103 4.17 8.47 11.45
CA PRO A 103 5.52 8.18 10.97
C PRO A 103 5.78 6.69 10.86
N ILE A 104 6.60 6.29 9.88
CA ILE A 104 7.17 4.95 9.73
C ILE A 104 8.66 5.05 9.42
N THR A 105 9.36 3.95 9.42
CA THR A 105 10.74 3.88 8.91
C THR A 105 10.75 4.28 7.43
N LYS A 106 11.78 5.01 6.99
CA LYS A 106 11.91 5.46 5.59
C LYS A 106 12.10 4.29 4.63
N GLY A 107 11.88 4.57 3.34
CA GLY A 107 12.14 3.61 2.28
C GLY A 107 11.11 2.49 2.21
N VAL A 108 9.87 2.73 2.64
CA VAL A 108 8.75 1.79 2.49
C VAL A 108 8.55 1.40 1.03
N ASP A 109 8.22 0.14 0.79
CA ASP A 109 7.89 -0.40 -0.54
C ASP A 109 6.55 -1.16 -0.52
N ASP A 110 6.24 -1.84 0.59
CA ASP A 110 4.95 -2.52 0.78
C ASP A 110 4.31 -2.17 2.12
N ILE A 111 2.99 -2.07 2.10
CA ILE A 111 2.18 -2.05 3.31
C ILE A 111 1.03 -3.04 3.21
N THR A 112 0.63 -3.59 4.35
CA THR A 112 -0.54 -4.47 4.45
C THR A 112 -1.38 -4.05 5.65
N TYR A 113 -2.69 -3.99 5.46
CA TYR A 113 -3.65 -3.89 6.56
C TYR A 113 -4.29 -5.25 6.81
N ASP A 114 -4.27 -5.68 8.06
CA ASP A 114 -4.98 -6.88 8.51
C ASP A 114 -6.24 -6.46 9.28
N PRO A 115 -7.43 -6.64 8.70
CA PRO A 115 -8.68 -6.23 9.35
C PRO A 115 -9.03 -7.08 10.58
N ALA A 116 -8.50 -8.31 10.68
CA ALA A 116 -8.79 -9.19 11.82
C ALA A 116 -8.09 -8.71 13.08
N SER A 117 -6.84 -8.30 12.98
CA SER A 117 -6.06 -7.76 14.10
C SER A 117 -6.07 -6.23 14.16
N LYS A 118 -6.66 -5.54 13.17
CA LYS A 118 -6.61 -4.08 13.00
C LYS A 118 -5.19 -3.55 12.99
N ARG A 119 -4.27 -4.25 12.30
CA ARG A 119 -2.86 -3.87 12.25
C ARG A 119 -2.44 -3.46 10.86
N VAL A 120 -1.60 -2.43 10.80
CA VAL A 120 -0.86 -2.01 9.61
C VAL A 120 0.58 -2.49 9.75
N TYR A 121 1.05 -3.23 8.77
CA TYR A 121 2.44 -3.68 8.63
C TYR A 121 3.09 -2.88 7.52
N ALA A 122 4.13 -2.12 7.81
CA ALA A 122 4.86 -1.34 6.83
C ALA A 122 6.26 -1.94 6.64
N ALA A 123 6.51 -2.54 5.48
CA ALA A 123 7.82 -3.07 5.12
C ALA A 123 8.68 -1.93 4.56
N CYS A 124 9.63 -1.50 5.36
CA CYS A 124 10.51 -0.38 5.13
C CYS A 124 11.95 -0.84 4.88
N ASP A 125 12.85 0.09 4.56
CA ASP A 125 14.26 -0.25 4.38
C ASP A 125 14.89 -0.70 5.70
N GLY A 126 15.07 -2.02 5.83
CA GLY A 126 15.66 -2.66 6.99
C GLY A 126 14.75 -2.95 8.17
N ALA A 127 13.46 -2.64 8.10
CA ALA A 127 12.53 -2.89 9.20
C ALA A 127 11.08 -3.09 8.74
N ILE A 128 10.30 -3.81 9.54
CA ILE A 128 8.84 -3.81 9.50
C ILE A 128 8.36 -2.98 10.67
N ASP A 129 7.63 -1.90 10.41
CA ASP A 129 6.93 -1.14 11.44
C ASP A 129 5.51 -1.69 11.58
N ILE A 130 5.07 -1.94 12.81
CA ILE A 130 3.78 -2.56 13.11
C ILE A 130 2.95 -1.58 13.92
N TYR A 131 1.80 -1.18 13.38
CA TYR A 131 0.86 -0.27 14.04
C TYR A 131 -0.46 -0.95 14.32
N GLU A 132 -1.06 -0.65 15.46
CA GLU A 132 -2.43 -0.99 15.82
C GLU A 132 -3.33 0.22 15.54
N GLN A 133 -4.42 -0.03 14.82
CA GLN A 133 -5.48 0.95 14.63
C GLN A 133 -6.42 0.92 15.84
N SER A 134 -6.44 1.98 16.64
CA SER A 134 -7.33 2.13 17.79
C SER A 134 -8.55 3.01 17.50
N GLY A 135 -8.54 3.72 16.38
CA GLY A 135 -9.61 4.58 15.90
C GLY A 135 -9.42 4.93 14.43
N ARG A 136 -10.34 5.70 13.88
CA ARG A 136 -10.29 6.13 12.48
C ARG A 136 -9.03 6.97 12.17
N ASP A 137 -8.59 7.76 13.14
CA ASP A 137 -7.47 8.70 13.07
C ASP A 137 -6.34 8.40 14.06
N SER A 138 -6.43 7.27 14.77
CA SER A 138 -5.53 6.93 15.87
C SER A 138 -4.79 5.62 15.62
N TYR A 139 -3.45 5.72 15.56
CA TYR A 139 -2.55 4.59 15.26
C TYR A 139 -1.41 4.56 16.28
N LYS A 140 -1.24 3.42 16.94
CA LYS A 140 -0.23 3.18 17.96
C LYS A 140 0.87 2.26 17.44
N LEU A 141 2.13 2.71 17.47
CA LEU A 141 3.25 1.83 17.16
C LEU A 141 3.34 0.71 18.21
N LEU A 142 3.22 -0.54 17.77
CA LEU A 142 3.41 -1.72 18.60
C LEU A 142 4.87 -2.13 18.68
N GLY A 143 5.60 -1.96 17.58
CA GLY A 143 7.02 -2.32 17.52
C GLY A 143 7.61 -2.25 16.13
N LYS A 144 8.91 -2.53 16.08
CA LYS A 144 9.69 -2.63 14.84
C LYS A 144 10.46 -3.95 14.83
N VAL A 145 10.45 -4.63 13.70
CA VAL A 145 11.17 -5.88 13.48
C VAL A 145 12.23 -5.67 12.42
N SER A 146 13.51 -5.94 12.74
CA SER A 146 14.61 -5.79 11.78
C SER A 146 14.54 -6.86 10.69
N THR A 147 14.71 -6.46 9.43
CA THR A 147 14.75 -7.35 8.26
C THR A 147 16.13 -7.40 7.59
N GLY A 148 16.95 -6.42 7.87
CA GLY A 148 18.21 -6.19 7.15
C GLY A 148 18.02 -5.27 5.93
N PRO A 149 19.14 -4.77 5.35
CA PRO A 149 19.11 -3.80 4.26
C PRO A 149 18.23 -4.26 3.09
N MET A 150 17.43 -3.35 2.54
CA MET A 150 16.54 -3.59 1.38
C MET A 150 15.43 -4.64 1.61
N GLY A 151 15.24 -5.14 2.84
CA GLY A 151 14.16 -6.07 3.20
C GLY A 151 12.83 -5.34 3.35
N ARG A 152 12.23 -4.90 2.25
CA ARG A 152 11.05 -4.03 2.19
C ARG A 152 9.94 -4.51 1.26
N THR A 153 10.16 -5.61 0.54
CA THR A 153 9.13 -6.28 -0.25
C THR A 153 8.56 -7.42 0.57
N ALA A 154 7.27 -7.37 0.88
CA ALA A 154 6.69 -8.25 1.88
C ALA A 154 5.24 -8.66 1.57
N ARG A 155 4.82 -9.78 2.17
CA ARG A 155 3.46 -10.31 2.03
C ARG A 155 2.96 -10.90 3.33
N LEU A 156 1.79 -10.43 3.78
CA LEU A 156 1.00 -11.11 4.81
C LEU A 156 0.18 -12.24 4.17
N VAL A 157 0.21 -13.41 4.76
CA VAL A 157 -0.64 -14.56 4.42
C VAL A 157 -1.42 -14.93 5.67
N PRO A 158 -2.62 -14.36 5.88
CA PRO A 158 -3.39 -14.50 7.11
C PRO A 158 -3.73 -15.95 7.42
N GLU A 159 -4.03 -16.77 6.40
CA GLU A 159 -4.39 -18.18 6.54
C GLU A 159 -3.26 -19.01 7.15
N LEU A 160 -2.02 -18.61 6.93
CA LEU A 160 -0.83 -19.24 7.49
C LEU A 160 -0.35 -18.57 8.78
N LYS A 161 -0.95 -17.43 9.17
CA LYS A 161 -0.45 -16.55 10.23
C LYS A 161 1.03 -16.23 10.05
N ARG A 162 1.42 -15.90 8.82
CA ARG A 162 2.82 -15.63 8.47
C ARG A 162 2.96 -14.34 7.68
N TYR A 163 4.07 -13.65 7.97
CA TYR A 163 4.51 -12.49 7.22
C TYR A 163 5.86 -12.81 6.57
N PHE A 164 5.91 -12.74 5.26
CA PHE A 164 7.08 -13.07 4.45
C PHE A 164 7.74 -11.78 4.01
N VAL A 165 9.09 -11.71 4.09
CA VAL A 165 9.87 -10.56 3.62
C VAL A 165 10.99 -11.05 2.72
N ALA A 166 11.02 -10.57 1.49
CA ALA A 166 12.12 -10.80 0.58
C ALA A 166 13.26 -9.84 0.89
N VAL A 167 14.43 -10.38 1.18
CA VAL A 167 15.66 -9.63 1.42
C VAL A 167 16.63 -9.95 0.29
N PRO A 168 16.97 -8.98 -0.58
CA PRO A 168 17.92 -9.21 -1.66
C PRO A 168 19.33 -9.43 -1.14
N GLN A 169 20.20 -9.92 -1.99
CA GLN A 169 21.63 -10.01 -1.69
C GLN A 169 22.20 -8.60 -1.41
N HIS A 170 22.98 -8.49 -0.35
CA HIS A 170 23.68 -7.26 0.01
C HIS A 170 25.09 -7.55 0.51
N GLY A 171 26.09 -7.08 -0.20
CA GLY A 171 27.49 -7.41 0.10
C GLY A 171 27.72 -8.93 0.09
N ALA A 172 28.28 -9.49 1.15
CA ALA A 172 28.53 -10.91 1.33
C ALA A 172 27.29 -11.70 1.83
N THR A 173 26.19 -11.02 2.18
CA THR A 173 24.98 -11.65 2.69
C THR A 173 24.09 -12.09 1.52
N SER A 174 23.80 -13.40 1.42
CA SER A 174 22.96 -13.95 0.37
C SER A 174 21.50 -13.49 0.47
N ALA A 175 20.82 -13.46 -0.67
CA ALA A 175 19.37 -13.23 -0.71
C ALA A 175 18.64 -14.30 0.11
N ARG A 176 17.56 -13.90 0.78
CA ARG A 176 16.76 -14.79 1.62
C ARG A 176 15.32 -14.34 1.74
N VAL A 177 14.45 -15.24 2.13
CA VAL A 177 13.08 -14.91 2.58
C VAL A 177 13.05 -15.08 4.09
N LEU A 178 12.71 -14.01 4.80
CA LEU A 178 12.41 -14.06 6.23
C LEU A 178 10.96 -14.43 6.41
N VAL A 179 10.67 -15.28 7.40
CA VAL A 179 9.31 -15.73 7.71
C VAL A 179 9.06 -15.41 9.18
N PHE A 180 8.07 -14.58 9.43
CA PHE A 180 7.68 -14.18 10.78
C PHE A 180 6.30 -14.77 11.11
N GLU A 181 6.11 -15.19 12.35
CA GLU A 181 4.80 -15.53 12.88
C GLU A 181 4.04 -14.26 13.25
N VAL A 182 2.76 -14.22 12.88
CA VAL A 182 1.86 -13.12 13.24
C VAL A 182 1.00 -13.58 14.43
N LEU A 183 1.14 -12.89 15.56
CA LEU A 183 0.47 -13.21 16.83
C LEU A 183 -0.80 -12.36 17.01
#